data_ed0105209971294655dabe2229e49cba
#
_entry.id   ed0105209971294655dabe2229e49cba
#
_cell.length_a   1.000
_cell.length_b   1.000
_cell.length_c   1.000
_cell.angle_alpha   90.00
_cell.angle_beta   90.00
_cell.angle_gamma   90.00
#
_symmetry.space_group_name_H-M   'P 1'
#
loop_
_entity.id
_entity.type
_entity.pdbx_description
1 polymer ?
#
loop_
_entity_poly.entity_id
_entity_poly.type
_entity_poly.pdbx_seq_one_letter_code
_entity_poly.pdbx_strand_id
1 'polypeptide(L)'
;MWVEGLSAGGQSLVPNPSPKQALGSEMHHELQTLADPGAVARAGAAFVADRARAAVAANGSFHFAVSGGHTPWAMFAELASETVPWDATVIYQVDERVAPPDDPDRNLTHLTKALGSAPAQVRPMPVNESDLVAAAASYAALLPEHFDLVHLGLGPDGHTASLVPGDPVLSVTDRLVALTQPYQGRVRMTLTYPALARARQILWLVTGEDKQEPLAKLLAGDTTIPAGRVEAAASLVMADRAAA
;
A
#
# COMPACT_ATOMS: atom_id res chain seq x y z
N MET A 1 63.34 -16.35 31.02
CA MET A 1 62.61 -15.06 31.15
C MET A 1 61.34 -15.15 30.33
N TRP A 2 60.25 -15.10 31.03
CA TRP A 2 58.88 -15.34 30.52
C TRP A 2 58.40 -14.19 29.64
N VAL A 3 57.65 -14.44 28.55
CA VAL A 3 56.61 -13.52 28.03
C VAL A 3 55.44 -14.31 27.50
N GLU A 4 54.30 -14.01 28.10
CA GLU A 4 53.00 -14.62 27.88
C GLU A 4 52.35 -14.22 26.56
N GLY A 5 51.49 -15.11 26.13
CA GLY A 5 50.68 -14.99 24.93
C GLY A 5 49.53 -13.98 25.03
N LEU A 6 49.12 -13.50 23.87
CA LEU A 6 47.85 -12.78 23.64
C LEU A 6 46.91 -13.64 22.82
N SER A 7 45.78 -13.94 23.47
CA SER A 7 44.60 -14.63 22.92
C SER A 7 43.95 -13.78 21.84
N ALA A 8 43.82 -14.30 20.66
CA ALA A 8 43.00 -13.74 19.60
C ALA A 8 41.55 -14.17 19.80
N GLY A 9 40.68 -13.19 20.10
CA GLY A 9 39.24 -13.38 20.18
C GLY A 9 38.64 -13.76 18.83
N GLY A 10 38.05 -14.96 18.76
CA GLY A 10 37.31 -15.43 17.62
C GLY A 10 35.99 -14.63 17.49
N GLN A 11 35.86 -13.86 16.42
CA GLN A 11 34.59 -13.32 15.99
C GLN A 11 33.78 -14.46 15.34
N SER A 12 32.66 -14.81 15.99
CA SER A 12 31.64 -15.69 15.44
C SER A 12 30.99 -15.02 14.21
N LEU A 13 31.33 -15.48 13.03
CA LEU A 13 30.66 -15.12 11.81
C LEU A 13 29.27 -15.79 11.81
N VAL A 14 28.22 -15.01 12.04
CA VAL A 14 26.84 -15.43 11.81
C VAL A 14 26.70 -15.66 10.31
N PRO A 15 26.33 -16.85 9.84
CA PRO A 15 26.18 -17.10 8.42
C PRO A 15 25.01 -16.30 7.85
N ASN A 16 25.28 -15.58 6.77
CA ASN A 16 24.28 -14.86 5.99
C ASN A 16 23.28 -15.90 5.42
N PRO A 17 21.97 -15.78 5.64
CA PRO A 17 21.00 -16.76 5.14
C PRO A 17 21.01 -16.79 3.60
N SER A 18 21.11 -17.98 3.06
CA SER A 18 21.07 -18.21 1.60
C SER A 18 19.75 -17.76 0.98
N PRO A 19 19.74 -17.21 -0.28
CA PRO A 19 18.53 -16.68 -0.92
C PRO A 19 17.42 -17.69 -1.20
N LYS A 20 17.59 -18.96 -0.90
CA LYS A 20 16.60 -20.03 -1.13
C LYS A 20 15.66 -20.33 0.04
N GLN A 21 15.76 -19.62 1.17
CA GLN A 21 14.86 -19.79 2.33
C GLN A 21 13.71 -18.77 2.40
N ALA A 22 13.53 -17.91 1.38
CA ALA A 22 12.48 -16.87 1.36
C ALA A 22 11.19 -17.31 0.65
N LEU A 23 11.00 -18.60 0.37
CA LEU A 23 9.75 -19.13 -0.20
C LEU A 23 8.99 -19.88 0.89
N GLY A 24 8.09 -19.15 1.60
CA GLY A 24 7.15 -19.73 2.54
C GLY A 24 7.05 -19.08 3.94
N SER A 25 7.56 -17.87 4.15
CA SER A 25 7.21 -17.13 5.38
C SER A 25 5.85 -16.48 5.17
N GLU A 26 4.85 -16.92 5.93
CA GLU A 26 3.59 -16.19 6.08
C GLU A 26 3.90 -14.72 6.38
N MET A 27 3.24 -13.80 5.65
CA MET A 27 3.45 -12.38 5.87
C MET A 27 3.01 -12.02 7.28
N HIS A 28 3.95 -11.57 8.11
CA HIS A 28 3.65 -11.13 9.46
C HIS A 28 3.12 -9.69 9.42
N HIS A 29 1.88 -9.50 9.88
CA HIS A 29 1.28 -8.18 10.04
C HIS A 29 1.60 -7.63 11.44
N GLU A 30 2.28 -6.49 11.50
CA GLU A 30 2.38 -5.73 12.74
C GLU A 30 1.06 -4.98 12.96
N LEU A 31 0.38 -5.19 14.09
CA LEU A 31 -0.88 -4.51 14.43
C LEU A 31 -0.65 -3.41 15.46
N GLN A 32 -1.11 -2.21 15.14
CA GLN A 32 -1.22 -1.08 16.04
C GLN A 32 -2.69 -0.71 16.24
N THR A 33 -3.23 -0.95 17.44
CA THR A 33 -4.60 -0.55 17.80
C THR A 33 -4.60 0.87 18.37
N LEU A 34 -5.43 1.73 17.81
CA LEU A 34 -5.55 3.14 18.13
C LEU A 34 -6.95 3.47 18.69
N ALA A 35 -7.09 4.62 19.32
CA ALA A 35 -8.30 4.95 20.07
C ALA A 35 -9.56 5.08 19.18
N ASP A 36 -9.41 5.71 18.04
CA ASP A 36 -10.50 6.12 17.15
C ASP A 36 -9.99 6.37 15.70
N PRO A 37 -10.88 6.59 14.71
CA PRO A 37 -10.49 6.87 13.34
C PRO A 37 -9.58 8.08 13.17
N GLY A 38 -9.75 9.12 13.99
CA GLY A 38 -8.89 10.31 13.96
C GLY A 38 -7.46 9.99 14.42
N ALA A 39 -7.32 9.14 15.44
CA ALA A 39 -6.00 8.66 15.88
C ALA A 39 -5.33 7.81 14.79
N VAL A 40 -6.08 6.97 14.06
CA VAL A 40 -5.58 6.21 12.90
C VAL A 40 -5.08 7.15 11.80
N ALA A 41 -5.86 8.20 11.49
CA ALA A 41 -5.49 9.18 10.47
C ALA A 41 -4.18 9.91 10.82
N ARG A 42 -4.05 10.41 12.04
CA ARG A 42 -2.83 11.10 12.53
C ARG A 42 -1.62 10.17 12.55
N ALA A 43 -1.77 8.97 13.10
CA ALA A 43 -0.66 8.00 13.15
C ALA A 43 -0.23 7.57 11.75
N GLY A 44 -1.18 7.34 10.83
CA GLY A 44 -0.91 7.05 9.43
C GLY A 44 -0.16 8.19 8.73
N ALA A 45 -0.56 9.43 8.95
CA ALA A 45 0.11 10.61 8.39
C ALA A 45 1.55 10.74 8.89
N ALA A 46 1.78 10.64 10.19
CA ALA A 46 3.12 10.67 10.76
C ALA A 46 4.01 9.55 10.19
N PHE A 47 3.46 8.32 10.09
CA PHE A 47 4.17 7.19 9.51
C PHE A 47 4.54 7.41 8.03
N VAL A 48 3.60 7.89 7.20
CA VAL A 48 3.86 8.20 5.79
C VAL A 48 4.96 9.26 5.68
N ALA A 49 4.90 10.33 6.49
CA ALA A 49 5.91 11.39 6.50
C ALA A 49 7.30 10.86 6.87
N ASP A 50 7.39 9.98 7.88
CA ASP A 50 8.64 9.33 8.29
C ASP A 50 9.21 8.45 7.17
N ARG A 51 8.36 7.64 6.51
CA ARG A 51 8.78 6.81 5.38
C ARG A 51 9.24 7.64 4.19
N ALA A 52 8.54 8.75 3.90
CA ALA A 52 8.93 9.66 2.83
C ALA A 52 10.32 10.26 3.07
N ARG A 53 10.57 10.78 4.27
CA ARG A 53 11.89 11.32 4.66
C ARG A 53 13.00 10.27 4.57
N ALA A 54 12.73 9.06 5.07
CA ALA A 54 13.70 7.96 5.04
C ALA A 54 14.01 7.50 3.60
N ALA A 55 12.98 7.34 2.75
CA ALA A 55 13.16 6.94 1.36
C ALA A 55 13.93 7.99 0.55
N VAL A 56 13.58 9.28 0.68
CA VAL A 56 14.28 10.36 -0.01
C VAL A 56 15.72 10.48 0.47
N ALA A 57 15.99 10.34 1.75
CA ALA A 57 17.37 10.35 2.28
C ALA A 57 18.20 9.17 1.75
N ALA A 58 17.58 8.01 1.53
CA ALA A 58 18.28 6.82 1.06
C ALA A 58 18.43 6.75 -0.46
N ASN A 59 17.39 7.15 -1.22
CA ASN A 59 17.27 6.88 -2.65
C ASN A 59 16.99 8.14 -3.50
N GLY A 60 16.80 9.30 -2.88
CA GLY A 60 16.50 10.56 -3.58
C GLY A 60 15.03 10.72 -3.99
N SER A 61 14.17 9.71 -3.78
CA SER A 61 12.75 9.76 -4.13
C SER A 61 11.91 8.89 -3.19
N PHE A 62 10.61 9.18 -3.13
CA PHE A 62 9.62 8.37 -2.43
C PHE A 62 8.47 7.98 -3.38
N HIS A 63 8.33 6.67 -3.63
CA HIS A 63 7.30 6.11 -4.49
C HIS A 63 6.16 5.55 -3.62
N PHE A 64 5.03 6.26 -3.60
CA PHE A 64 3.89 5.98 -2.73
C PHE A 64 2.63 5.66 -3.54
N ALA A 65 2.09 4.45 -3.39
CA ALA A 65 0.82 4.08 -3.99
C ALA A 65 -0.32 4.16 -2.97
N VAL A 66 -1.48 4.70 -3.37
CA VAL A 66 -2.57 5.03 -2.45
C VAL A 66 -3.92 4.51 -2.92
N SER A 67 -4.68 3.91 -2.00
CA SER A 67 -6.09 3.59 -2.17
C SER A 67 -6.99 4.77 -1.82
N GLY A 68 -8.20 4.76 -2.38
CA GLY A 68 -9.28 5.66 -1.97
C GLY A 68 -10.01 5.20 -0.71
N GLY A 69 -10.89 6.06 -0.18
CA GLY A 69 -11.75 5.78 0.95
C GLY A 69 -11.75 6.88 2.02
N HIS A 70 -12.69 6.81 2.98
CA HIS A 70 -12.81 7.86 4.00
C HIS A 70 -11.56 7.97 4.89
N THR A 71 -11.03 6.85 5.35
CA THR A 71 -9.86 6.81 6.25
C THR A 71 -8.61 7.42 5.60
N PRO A 72 -8.21 7.06 4.35
CA PRO A 72 -7.06 7.70 3.72
C PRO A 72 -7.25 9.19 3.46
N TRP A 73 -8.47 9.67 3.16
CA TRP A 73 -8.68 11.10 2.97
C TRP A 73 -8.46 11.89 4.27
N ALA A 74 -8.87 11.33 5.43
CA ALA A 74 -8.57 11.91 6.72
C ALA A 74 -7.05 11.90 7.01
N MET A 75 -6.35 10.80 6.69
CA MET A 75 -4.88 10.73 6.80
C MET A 75 -4.20 11.78 5.93
N PHE A 76 -4.63 11.98 4.67
CA PHE A 76 -4.03 13.00 3.80
C PHE A 76 -4.27 14.42 4.32
N ALA A 77 -5.41 14.69 4.95
CA ALA A 77 -5.66 15.99 5.60
C ALA A 77 -4.68 16.26 6.75
N GLU A 78 -4.38 15.24 7.57
CA GLU A 78 -3.37 15.32 8.63
C GLU A 78 -1.95 15.42 8.03
N LEU A 79 -1.67 14.71 6.93
CA LEU A 79 -0.38 14.70 6.26
C LEU A 79 0.02 16.09 5.72
N ALA A 80 -0.96 16.95 5.42
CA ALA A 80 -0.71 18.34 5.03
C ALA A 80 0.00 19.16 6.13
N SER A 81 -0.10 18.74 7.40
CA SER A 81 0.57 19.37 8.54
C SER A 81 1.95 18.77 8.85
N GLU A 82 2.31 17.68 8.16
CA GLU A 82 3.58 17.00 8.36
C GLU A 82 4.69 17.53 7.42
N THR A 83 5.93 17.33 7.83
CA THR A 83 7.08 17.65 6.98
C THR A 83 7.34 16.52 6.00
N VAL A 84 6.83 16.65 4.77
CA VAL A 84 6.98 15.67 3.69
C VAL A 84 7.84 16.29 2.56
N PRO A 85 8.82 15.58 2.01
CA PRO A 85 9.62 16.04 0.87
C PRO A 85 8.81 15.88 -0.43
N TRP A 86 7.79 16.72 -0.61
CA TRP A 86 6.82 16.62 -1.70
C TRP A 86 7.45 16.67 -3.09
N ASP A 87 8.47 17.51 -3.30
CA ASP A 87 9.15 17.65 -4.59
C ASP A 87 9.84 16.35 -5.06
N ALA A 88 10.18 15.47 -4.11
CA ALA A 88 10.78 14.17 -4.35
C ALA A 88 9.77 13.00 -4.17
N THR A 89 8.47 13.32 -4.02
CA THR A 89 7.40 12.32 -3.81
C THR A 89 6.61 12.10 -5.10
N VAL A 90 6.49 10.84 -5.50
CA VAL A 90 5.66 10.41 -6.61
C VAL A 90 4.51 9.55 -6.06
N ILE A 91 3.28 9.99 -6.31
CA ILE A 91 2.06 9.31 -5.85
C ILE A 91 1.40 8.57 -7.01
N TYR A 92 1.10 7.30 -6.78
CA TYR A 92 0.39 6.41 -7.71
C TYR A 92 -0.97 6.05 -7.13
N GLN A 93 -1.96 5.84 -7.98
CA GLN A 93 -3.23 5.26 -7.55
C GLN A 93 -3.13 3.73 -7.51
N VAL A 94 -3.68 3.11 -6.48
CA VAL A 94 -3.78 1.64 -6.38
C VAL A 94 -4.94 1.14 -7.24
N ASP A 95 -6.01 1.91 -7.29
CA ASP A 95 -7.18 1.66 -8.13
C ASP A 95 -7.93 2.95 -8.47
N GLU A 96 -8.75 2.88 -9.52
CA GLU A 96 -9.62 3.98 -9.90
C GLU A 96 -10.89 3.48 -10.60
N ARG A 97 -11.97 4.21 -10.43
CA ARG A 97 -13.25 3.97 -11.09
C ARG A 97 -13.23 4.53 -12.50
N VAL A 98 -13.68 3.73 -13.47
CA VAL A 98 -13.93 4.21 -14.83
C VAL A 98 -15.16 5.13 -14.80
N ALA A 99 -14.88 6.42 -14.76
CA ALA A 99 -15.88 7.49 -14.64
C ALA A 99 -15.36 8.77 -15.30
N PRO A 100 -16.24 9.72 -15.67
CA PRO A 100 -15.83 11.01 -16.22
C PRO A 100 -14.84 11.77 -15.32
N PRO A 101 -14.05 12.71 -15.87
CA PRO A 101 -13.26 13.63 -15.04
C PRO A 101 -14.17 14.33 -14.01
N ASP A 102 -13.61 14.57 -12.82
CA ASP A 102 -14.29 15.24 -11.69
C ASP A 102 -15.53 14.52 -11.13
N ASP A 103 -15.81 13.31 -11.58
CA ASP A 103 -16.87 12.47 -10.99
C ASP A 103 -16.60 12.30 -9.48
N PRO A 104 -17.62 12.50 -8.62
CA PRO A 104 -17.45 12.39 -7.17
C PRO A 104 -17.07 10.98 -6.69
N ASP A 105 -17.28 9.95 -7.51
CA ASP A 105 -16.85 8.59 -7.19
C ASP A 105 -15.36 8.36 -7.48
N ARG A 106 -14.67 9.27 -8.16
CA ARG A 106 -13.26 9.08 -8.52
C ARG A 106 -12.33 9.29 -7.34
N ASN A 107 -11.40 8.34 -7.17
CA ASN A 107 -10.33 8.46 -6.17
C ASN A 107 -9.44 9.68 -6.46
N LEU A 108 -9.15 9.97 -7.73
CA LEU A 108 -8.33 11.12 -8.13
C LEU A 108 -8.95 12.45 -7.68
N THR A 109 -10.27 12.61 -7.80
CA THR A 109 -10.99 13.82 -7.36
C THR A 109 -10.72 14.10 -5.88
N HIS A 110 -10.84 13.07 -5.04
CA HIS A 110 -10.58 13.18 -3.61
C HIS A 110 -9.10 13.37 -3.28
N LEU A 111 -8.23 12.62 -3.95
CA LEU A 111 -6.77 12.71 -3.75
C LEU A 111 -6.26 14.12 -4.06
N THR A 112 -6.66 14.69 -5.20
CA THR A 112 -6.27 16.05 -5.60
C THR A 112 -6.74 17.08 -4.59
N LYS A 113 -7.99 16.94 -4.11
CA LYS A 113 -8.54 17.83 -3.08
C LYS A 113 -7.76 17.72 -1.77
N ALA A 114 -7.42 16.51 -1.35
CA ALA A 114 -6.72 16.25 -0.09
C ALA A 114 -5.25 16.73 -0.13
N LEU A 115 -4.57 16.60 -1.26
CA LEU A 115 -3.21 17.11 -1.45
C LEU A 115 -3.15 18.65 -1.53
N GLY A 116 -4.23 19.31 -1.98
CA GLY A 116 -4.27 20.75 -2.12
C GLY A 116 -3.15 21.30 -3.00
N SER A 117 -2.28 22.14 -2.43
CA SER A 117 -1.14 22.75 -3.12
C SER A 117 0.20 22.00 -2.94
N ALA A 118 0.18 20.80 -2.36
CA ALA A 118 1.40 20.01 -2.22
C ALA A 118 2.04 19.72 -3.59
N PRO A 119 3.36 19.99 -3.80
CA PRO A 119 4.01 19.85 -5.10
C PRO A 119 4.38 18.40 -5.46
N ALA A 120 3.61 17.42 -4.95
CA ALA A 120 3.82 16.02 -5.27
C ALA A 120 3.52 15.70 -6.75
N GLN A 121 4.29 14.81 -7.33
CA GLN A 121 4.00 14.29 -8.67
C GLN A 121 2.93 13.20 -8.57
N VAL A 122 1.70 13.51 -8.98
CA VAL A 122 0.64 12.48 -9.05
C VAL A 122 0.67 11.79 -10.42
N ARG A 123 0.63 10.46 -10.42
CA ARG A 123 0.48 9.59 -11.60
C ARG A 123 -0.95 9.04 -11.60
N PRO A 124 -1.90 9.68 -12.28
CA PRO A 124 -3.28 9.23 -12.30
C PRO A 124 -3.47 8.00 -13.20
N MET A 125 -4.37 7.11 -12.82
CA MET A 125 -4.82 6.04 -13.69
C MET A 125 -5.63 6.61 -14.87
N PRO A 126 -5.30 6.26 -16.12
CA PRO A 126 -5.90 6.86 -17.33
C PRO A 126 -7.24 6.19 -17.68
N VAL A 127 -8.23 6.32 -16.79
CA VAL A 127 -9.53 5.64 -16.92
C VAL A 127 -10.53 6.33 -17.87
N ASN A 128 -10.12 7.43 -18.49
CA ASN A 128 -10.94 8.17 -19.47
C ASN A 128 -10.54 7.91 -20.92
N GLU A 129 -9.55 7.05 -21.14
CA GLU A 129 -9.13 6.65 -22.48
C GLU A 129 -10.16 5.73 -23.15
N SER A 130 -10.26 5.79 -24.47
CA SER A 130 -11.19 4.94 -25.23
C SER A 130 -10.78 3.46 -25.22
N ASP A 131 -9.49 3.15 -25.16
CA ASP A 131 -8.93 1.81 -25.00
C ASP A 131 -8.36 1.66 -23.58
N LEU A 132 -9.19 1.16 -22.69
CA LEU A 132 -8.81 0.95 -21.28
C LEU A 132 -7.75 -0.14 -21.10
N VAL A 133 -7.63 -1.10 -22.03
CA VAL A 133 -6.61 -2.16 -21.96
C VAL A 133 -5.24 -1.57 -22.28
N ALA A 134 -5.15 -0.77 -23.35
CA ALA A 134 -3.92 -0.04 -23.69
C ALA A 134 -3.57 0.98 -22.59
N ALA A 135 -4.57 1.66 -22.02
CA ALA A 135 -4.41 2.58 -20.91
C ALA A 135 -3.83 1.91 -19.65
N ALA A 136 -4.33 0.72 -19.29
CA ALA A 136 -3.81 -0.06 -18.18
C ALA A 136 -2.34 -0.48 -18.41
N ALA A 137 -2.01 -0.90 -19.64
CA ALA A 137 -0.63 -1.25 -20.01
C ALA A 137 0.30 -0.02 -19.95
N SER A 138 -0.17 1.15 -20.41
CA SER A 138 0.59 2.40 -20.33
C SER A 138 0.82 2.84 -18.88
N TYR A 139 -0.18 2.69 -18.02
CA TYR A 139 -0.01 2.98 -16.59
C TYR A 139 0.96 2.01 -15.93
N ALA A 140 0.91 0.72 -16.27
CA ALA A 140 1.83 -0.30 -15.77
C ALA A 140 3.30 0.04 -16.11
N ALA A 141 3.56 0.66 -17.25
CA ALA A 141 4.90 1.10 -17.67
C ALA A 141 5.43 2.29 -16.85
N LEU A 142 4.56 3.04 -16.16
CA LEU A 142 4.94 4.16 -15.29
C LEU A 142 5.26 3.70 -13.85
N LEU A 143 4.91 2.45 -13.49
CA LEU A 143 5.12 1.95 -12.12
C LEU A 143 6.62 1.75 -11.85
N PRO A 144 7.08 2.06 -10.63
CA PRO A 144 8.46 1.84 -10.25
C PRO A 144 8.77 0.34 -10.15
N GLU A 145 10.04 -0.01 -10.13
CA GLU A 145 10.48 -1.38 -9.84
C GLU A 145 10.00 -1.82 -8.46
N HIS A 146 10.08 -0.90 -7.47
CA HIS A 146 9.58 -1.09 -6.12
C HIS A 146 8.84 0.16 -5.63
N PHE A 147 7.71 -0.03 -4.96
CA PHE A 147 7.10 1.02 -4.16
C PHE A 147 7.78 1.06 -2.78
N ASP A 148 8.10 2.24 -2.29
CA ASP A 148 8.61 2.39 -0.92
C ASP A 148 7.48 2.13 0.09
N LEU A 149 6.27 2.58 -0.24
CA LEU A 149 5.06 2.36 0.56
C LEU A 149 3.83 2.19 -0.33
N VAL A 150 3.00 1.22 0.01
CA VAL A 150 1.64 1.07 -0.55
C VAL A 150 0.63 1.19 0.59
N HIS A 151 -0.28 2.15 0.50
CA HIS A 151 -1.43 2.23 1.39
C HIS A 151 -2.59 1.43 0.82
N LEU A 152 -3.16 0.55 1.63
CA LEU A 152 -4.34 -0.26 1.31
C LEU A 152 -5.44 -0.07 2.34
N GLY A 153 -6.68 -0.06 1.85
CA GLY A 153 -7.89 -0.21 2.66
C GLY A 153 -8.34 -1.67 2.72
N LEU A 154 -9.25 -1.96 3.64
CA LEU A 154 -9.87 -3.26 3.82
C LEU A 154 -11.39 -3.13 3.70
N GLY A 155 -11.98 -3.80 2.71
CA GLY A 155 -13.43 -3.84 2.54
C GLY A 155 -14.11 -4.78 3.54
N PRO A 156 -15.43 -4.62 3.80
CA PRO A 156 -16.16 -5.50 4.71
C PRO A 156 -16.27 -6.95 4.19
N ASP A 157 -16.10 -7.16 2.89
CA ASP A 157 -16.04 -8.45 2.21
C ASP A 157 -14.60 -8.97 2.04
N GLY A 158 -13.62 -8.30 2.64
CA GLY A 158 -12.20 -8.64 2.55
C GLY A 158 -11.52 -8.19 1.27
N HIS A 159 -12.17 -7.38 0.40
CA HIS A 159 -11.49 -6.79 -0.75
C HIS A 159 -10.44 -5.77 -0.33
N THR A 160 -9.47 -5.55 -1.21
CA THR A 160 -8.53 -4.43 -1.13
C THR A 160 -8.27 -3.87 -2.53
N ALA A 161 -7.93 -2.60 -2.66
CA ALA A 161 -7.91 -1.94 -3.96
C ALA A 161 -9.25 -2.17 -4.69
N SER A 162 -9.21 -2.66 -5.94
CA SER A 162 -10.37 -3.22 -6.61
C SER A 162 -10.24 -4.74 -6.89
N LEU A 163 -9.49 -5.43 -6.02
CA LEU A 163 -9.41 -6.89 -5.95
C LEU A 163 -10.60 -7.42 -5.12
N VAL A 164 -11.72 -7.70 -5.79
CA VAL A 164 -13.01 -8.01 -5.17
C VAL A 164 -13.23 -9.53 -5.18
N PRO A 165 -13.86 -10.13 -4.13
CA PRO A 165 -14.18 -11.54 -4.12
C PRO A 165 -14.93 -12.02 -5.36
N GLY A 166 -14.46 -13.11 -5.99
CA GLY A 166 -15.08 -13.70 -7.17
C GLY A 166 -14.75 -13.02 -8.51
N ASP A 167 -14.07 -11.87 -8.52
CA ASP A 167 -13.66 -11.21 -9.75
C ASP A 167 -12.50 -11.97 -10.43
N PRO A 168 -12.53 -12.17 -11.77
CA PRO A 168 -11.43 -12.79 -12.52
C PRO A 168 -10.08 -12.07 -12.36
N VAL A 169 -10.08 -10.77 -12.00
CA VAL A 169 -8.85 -9.99 -11.75
C VAL A 169 -7.97 -10.63 -10.66
N LEU A 170 -8.55 -11.39 -9.73
CA LEU A 170 -7.83 -12.10 -8.67
C LEU A 170 -6.88 -13.19 -9.20
N SER A 171 -7.07 -13.63 -10.44
CA SER A 171 -6.25 -14.67 -11.10
C SER A 171 -5.23 -14.08 -12.08
N VAL A 172 -5.13 -12.76 -12.17
CA VAL A 172 -4.17 -12.10 -13.07
C VAL A 172 -2.77 -12.14 -12.47
N THR A 173 -1.86 -12.83 -13.15
CA THR A 173 -0.46 -13.03 -12.72
C THR A 173 0.57 -12.51 -13.72
N ASP A 174 0.13 -12.13 -14.93
CA ASP A 174 0.98 -11.80 -16.08
C ASP A 174 1.13 -10.29 -16.32
N ARG A 175 0.42 -9.45 -15.57
CA ARG A 175 0.44 -8.00 -15.73
C ARG A 175 0.26 -7.27 -14.41
N LEU A 176 0.74 -6.02 -14.34
CA LEU A 176 0.75 -5.21 -13.12
C LEU A 176 -0.54 -4.43 -12.89
N VAL A 177 -1.27 -4.15 -13.96
CA VAL A 177 -2.52 -3.37 -13.92
C VAL A 177 -3.57 -4.09 -14.76
N ALA A 178 -4.78 -4.16 -14.26
CA ALA A 178 -5.90 -4.83 -14.94
C ALA A 178 -7.22 -4.09 -14.73
N LEU A 179 -8.21 -4.47 -15.54
CA LEU A 179 -9.59 -4.02 -15.40
C LEU A 179 -10.40 -5.09 -14.65
N THR A 180 -11.33 -4.65 -13.81
CA THR A 180 -12.28 -5.54 -13.12
C THR A 180 -13.54 -5.75 -13.90
N GLN A 181 -14.36 -6.73 -13.52
CA GLN A 181 -15.78 -6.72 -13.82
C GLN A 181 -16.47 -5.53 -13.12
N PRO A 182 -17.67 -5.13 -13.51
CA PRO A 182 -18.40 -4.08 -12.83
C PRO A 182 -18.63 -4.45 -11.34
N TYR A 183 -18.15 -3.60 -10.44
CA TYR A 183 -18.41 -3.68 -9.02
C TYR A 183 -19.02 -2.37 -8.54
N GLN A 184 -20.15 -2.46 -7.83
CA GLN A 184 -20.95 -1.28 -7.46
C GLN A 184 -21.29 -0.38 -8.66
N GLY A 185 -21.65 -1.00 -9.79
CA GLY A 185 -22.06 -0.31 -11.01
C GLY A 185 -20.94 0.25 -11.90
N ARG A 186 -19.66 0.07 -11.54
CA ARG A 186 -18.54 0.61 -12.32
C ARG A 186 -17.46 -0.43 -12.56
N VAL A 187 -16.91 -0.45 -13.78
CA VAL A 187 -15.60 -1.05 -14.07
C VAL A 187 -14.53 -0.25 -13.34
N ARG A 188 -13.48 -0.91 -12.93
CA ARG A 188 -12.34 -0.29 -12.25
C ARG A 188 -11.02 -0.72 -12.87
N MET A 189 -10.05 0.19 -12.86
CA MET A 189 -8.65 -0.13 -13.13
C MET A 189 -7.95 -0.33 -11.79
N THR A 190 -7.16 -1.39 -11.63
CA THR A 190 -6.54 -1.74 -10.36
C THR A 190 -5.13 -2.29 -10.52
N LEU A 191 -4.27 -2.04 -9.55
CA LEU A 191 -3.05 -2.82 -9.37
C LEU A 191 -3.43 -4.28 -9.08
N THR A 192 -2.66 -5.20 -9.64
CA THR A 192 -2.78 -6.65 -9.43
C THR A 192 -1.87 -7.11 -8.29
N TYR A 193 -2.01 -8.37 -7.85
CA TYR A 193 -1.08 -8.94 -6.86
C TYR A 193 0.40 -8.82 -7.25
N PRO A 194 0.81 -9.10 -8.52
CA PRO A 194 2.18 -8.87 -8.96
C PRO A 194 2.67 -7.43 -8.79
N ALA A 195 1.79 -6.43 -8.93
CA ALA A 195 2.16 -5.04 -8.69
C ALA A 195 2.28 -4.74 -7.18
N LEU A 196 1.33 -5.23 -6.37
CA LEU A 196 1.34 -5.05 -4.92
C LEU A 196 2.54 -5.73 -4.27
N ALA A 197 2.97 -6.89 -4.78
CA ALA A 197 4.17 -7.61 -4.32
C ALA A 197 5.49 -6.82 -4.52
N ARG A 198 5.46 -5.72 -5.30
CA ARG A 198 6.60 -4.80 -5.40
C ARG A 198 6.71 -3.82 -4.23
N ALA A 199 5.77 -3.85 -3.27
CA ALA A 199 5.82 -3.00 -2.09
C ALA A 199 6.94 -3.42 -1.13
N ARG A 200 7.79 -2.49 -0.73
CA ARG A 200 8.73 -2.67 0.39
C ARG A 200 7.98 -2.74 1.70
N GLN A 201 6.89 -1.96 1.81
CA GLN A 201 6.02 -1.95 2.96
C GLN A 201 4.57 -1.65 2.56
N ILE A 202 3.63 -2.35 3.22
CA ILE A 202 2.21 -2.03 3.12
C ILE A 202 1.77 -1.38 4.43
N LEU A 203 1.00 -0.31 4.30
CA LEU A 203 0.26 0.33 5.38
C LEU A 203 -1.23 0.07 5.17
N TRP A 204 -1.84 -0.63 6.11
CA TRP A 204 -3.29 -0.79 6.16
C TRP A 204 -3.89 0.21 7.13
N LEU A 205 -4.90 0.95 6.71
CA LEU A 205 -5.70 1.80 7.58
C LEU A 205 -7.10 1.23 7.66
N VAL A 206 -7.48 0.74 8.85
CA VAL A 206 -8.71 -0.04 9.05
C VAL A 206 -9.51 0.59 10.20
N THR A 207 -10.73 1.05 9.91
CA THR A 207 -11.58 1.71 10.90
C THR A 207 -13.03 1.25 10.78
N GLY A 208 -13.71 1.07 11.93
CA GLY A 208 -15.13 0.74 12.01
C GLY A 208 -15.42 -0.74 12.32
N GLU A 209 -16.54 -0.98 12.98
CA GLU A 209 -16.98 -2.30 13.45
C GLU A 209 -17.18 -3.32 12.33
N ASP A 210 -17.56 -2.84 11.13
CA ASP A 210 -17.74 -3.67 9.93
C ASP A 210 -16.44 -4.30 9.41
N LYS A 211 -15.30 -3.94 10.01
CA LYS A 211 -13.96 -4.45 9.64
C LYS A 211 -13.44 -5.55 10.57
N GLN A 212 -14.13 -5.87 11.68
CA GLN A 212 -13.63 -6.85 12.65
C GLN A 212 -13.35 -8.22 12.01
N GLU A 213 -14.33 -8.77 11.29
CA GLU A 213 -14.15 -10.09 10.66
C GLU A 213 -13.06 -10.06 9.56
N PRO A 214 -13.08 -9.16 8.56
CA PRO A 214 -12.05 -9.13 7.55
C PRO A 214 -10.66 -8.76 8.12
N LEU A 215 -10.58 -7.97 9.18
CA LEU A 215 -9.31 -7.68 9.85
C LEU A 215 -8.73 -8.93 10.53
N ALA A 216 -9.56 -9.70 11.25
CA ALA A 216 -9.11 -10.95 11.85
C ALA A 216 -8.60 -11.93 10.79
N LYS A 217 -9.27 -12.04 9.64
CA LYS A 217 -8.82 -12.86 8.50
C LYS A 217 -7.51 -12.35 7.91
N LEU A 218 -7.37 -11.03 7.71
CA LEU A 218 -6.12 -10.43 7.22
C LEU A 218 -4.94 -10.77 8.15
N LEU A 219 -5.11 -10.56 9.46
CA LEU A 219 -4.07 -10.84 10.45
C LEU A 219 -3.69 -12.33 10.54
N ALA A 220 -4.64 -13.21 10.24
CA ALA A 220 -4.43 -14.65 10.17
C ALA A 220 -3.80 -15.11 8.83
N GLY A 221 -3.57 -14.22 7.87
CA GLY A 221 -3.11 -14.59 6.53
C GLY A 221 -4.12 -15.43 5.75
N ASP A 222 -5.42 -15.28 6.04
CA ASP A 222 -6.48 -16.07 5.39
C ASP A 222 -6.64 -15.68 3.91
N THR A 223 -6.15 -16.54 3.03
CA THR A 223 -6.20 -16.34 1.57
C THR A 223 -7.60 -16.51 0.95
N THR A 224 -8.62 -16.84 1.75
CA THR A 224 -10.01 -16.86 1.29
C THR A 224 -10.54 -15.46 1.01
N ILE A 225 -9.95 -14.43 1.62
CA ILE A 225 -10.22 -13.04 1.30
C ILE A 225 -9.12 -12.46 0.38
N PRO A 226 -9.47 -11.54 -0.56
CA PRO A 226 -8.48 -10.93 -1.44
C PRO A 226 -7.33 -10.24 -0.71
N ALA A 227 -7.62 -9.51 0.38
CA ALA A 227 -6.60 -8.82 1.18
C ALA A 227 -5.56 -9.78 1.76
N GLY A 228 -5.96 -10.99 2.18
CA GLY A 228 -5.07 -12.01 2.74
C GLY A 228 -4.12 -12.66 1.72
N ARG A 229 -4.29 -12.37 0.41
CA ARG A 229 -3.38 -12.81 -0.67
C ARG A 229 -2.31 -11.78 -1.02
N VAL A 230 -2.36 -10.59 -0.41
CA VAL A 230 -1.38 -9.54 -0.69
C VAL A 230 -0.07 -9.89 -0.01
N GLU A 231 1.02 -9.88 -0.77
CA GLU A 231 2.38 -10.15 -0.28
C GLU A 231 3.22 -8.87 -0.33
N ALA A 232 4.07 -8.68 0.67
CA ALA A 232 5.06 -7.60 0.73
C ALA A 232 6.20 -7.97 1.69
N ALA A 233 7.30 -7.22 1.64
CA ALA A 233 8.44 -7.42 2.55
C ALA A 233 8.10 -7.07 4.01
N ALA A 234 7.23 -6.09 4.23
CA ALA A 234 6.74 -5.68 5.55
C ALA A 234 5.28 -5.21 5.47
N SER A 235 4.54 -5.36 6.58
CA SER A 235 3.13 -4.98 6.67
C SER A 235 2.81 -4.40 8.05
N LEU A 236 2.26 -3.19 8.07
CA LEU A 236 1.76 -2.52 9.26
C LEU A 236 0.26 -2.29 9.12
N VAL A 237 -0.50 -2.74 10.09
CA VAL A 237 -1.94 -2.49 10.22
C VAL A 237 -2.17 -1.49 11.33
N MET A 238 -2.75 -0.36 11.02
CA MET A 238 -3.25 0.61 11.99
C MET A 238 -4.79 0.51 12.03
N ALA A 239 -5.33 0.02 13.12
CA ALA A 239 -6.76 -0.18 13.30
C ALA A 239 -7.29 0.65 14.47
N ASP A 240 -8.53 1.15 14.37
CA ASP A 240 -9.19 1.70 15.54
C ASP A 240 -9.75 0.57 16.44
N ARG A 241 -10.15 0.92 17.67
CA ARG A 241 -10.72 -0.05 18.62
C ARG A 241 -12.01 -0.70 18.14
N ALA A 242 -12.73 -0.04 17.23
CA ALA A 242 -13.98 -0.58 16.71
C ALA A 242 -13.72 -1.69 15.68
N ALA A 243 -12.60 -1.63 14.97
CA ALA A 243 -12.19 -2.63 13.98
C ALA A 243 -11.36 -3.77 14.58
N ALA A 244 -10.63 -3.53 15.69
CA ALA A 244 -9.68 -4.47 16.31
C ALA A 244 -10.30 -5.43 17.30
#